data_64fcc995dc629f51653af30ca1260cf4
#
_entry.id   64fcc995dc629f51653af30ca1260cf4
#
_cell.length_a   1.000
_cell.length_b   1.000
_cell.length_c   1.000
_cell.angle_alpha   90.00
_cell.angle_beta   90.00
_cell.angle_gamma   90.00
#
_symmetry.space_group_name_H-M   'P 1'
#
loop_
_entity.id
_entity.type
_entity.pdbx_description
1 polymer ?
#
loop_
_entity_poly.entity_id
_entity_poly.type
_entity_poly.pdbx_seq_one_letter_code
_entity_poly.pdbx_strand_id
1 'polypeptide(L)'
;MTLTQIQYVLTVAETGTISAAAKRLFIAQPSLTASIKELENELQVTLFRRTNKGVTLTPEGEEFLGYARQVNSQLDLMRERYFGGAPVRRRFCVSTQHYSFAVEAFVALLKEHGGETYDFHLRETQTYEIIEDVALLKSEVGVLYLSPFNETVLKKTIKAHGLGFHLLFKAQPHVFLGAENPLAKRKSITLEDLAPYPRLSYEQGDHNAFYFSEEIQSTLECAKDIHVCDRATLFNLLIGLNGYTICSGVINESLNGKNIVAVPLNLDDYMEIGYLTRENVEPSLFAQYDIDALKKFTMQ
;
A
#
# COMPACT_ATOMS: atom_id res chain seq x y z
N MET A 1 0.15 -23.75 -20.51
CA MET A 1 0.98 -22.95 -19.57
C MET A 1 1.77 -23.87 -18.64
N THR A 2 3.07 -23.60 -18.43
CA THR A 2 3.98 -24.40 -17.60
C THR A 2 4.66 -23.53 -16.53
N LEU A 3 5.16 -24.17 -15.45
CA LEU A 3 5.93 -23.45 -14.41
C LEU A 3 7.21 -22.82 -14.98
N THR A 4 7.80 -23.43 -15.98
CA THR A 4 8.96 -22.89 -16.69
C THR A 4 8.62 -21.60 -17.45
N GLN A 5 7.47 -21.54 -18.10
CA GLN A 5 7.00 -20.33 -18.77
C GLN A 5 6.69 -19.21 -17.77
N ILE A 6 6.11 -19.53 -16.62
CA ILE A 6 5.91 -18.57 -15.52
C ILE A 6 7.26 -18.01 -15.07
N GLN A 7 8.26 -18.86 -14.83
CA GLN A 7 9.60 -18.44 -14.45
C GLN A 7 10.26 -17.54 -15.52
N TYR A 8 10.02 -17.80 -16.79
CA TYR A 8 10.52 -16.99 -17.88
C TYR A 8 9.93 -15.59 -17.88
N VAL A 9 8.61 -15.48 -17.69
CA VAL A 9 7.92 -14.18 -17.58
C VAL A 9 8.45 -13.37 -16.39
N LEU A 10 8.57 -14.01 -15.21
CA LEU A 10 9.14 -13.37 -14.02
C LEU A 10 10.54 -12.83 -14.27
N THR A 11 11.41 -13.65 -14.88
CA THR A 11 12.80 -13.26 -15.16
C THR A 11 12.90 -12.14 -16.18
N VAL A 12 12.05 -12.14 -17.22
CA VAL A 12 12.02 -11.05 -18.22
C VAL A 12 11.53 -9.75 -17.60
N ALA A 13 10.50 -9.78 -16.75
CA ALA A 13 10.01 -8.62 -16.06
C ALA A 13 11.07 -8.00 -15.11
N GLU A 14 11.82 -8.84 -14.40
CA GLU A 14 12.89 -8.40 -13.50
C GLU A 14 14.10 -7.81 -14.24
N THR A 15 14.46 -8.36 -15.40
CA THR A 15 15.67 -7.92 -16.13
C THR A 15 15.41 -6.81 -17.14
N GLY A 16 14.16 -6.57 -17.50
CA GLY A 16 13.75 -5.54 -18.46
C GLY A 16 14.11 -5.84 -19.92
N THR A 17 14.83 -6.93 -20.21
CA THR A 17 15.18 -7.32 -21.58
C THR A 17 15.20 -8.84 -21.77
N ILE A 18 14.75 -9.31 -22.95
CA ILE A 18 14.79 -10.75 -23.29
C ILE A 18 16.22 -11.30 -23.29
N SER A 19 17.18 -10.50 -23.76
CA SER A 19 18.58 -10.92 -23.83
C SER A 19 19.20 -11.13 -22.44
N ALA A 20 18.97 -10.20 -21.49
CA ALA A 20 19.46 -10.33 -20.11
C ALA A 20 18.76 -11.50 -19.38
N ALA A 21 17.46 -11.69 -19.60
CA ALA A 21 16.72 -12.82 -19.05
C ALA A 21 17.24 -14.15 -19.56
N ALA A 22 17.46 -14.30 -20.88
CA ALA A 22 18.01 -15.51 -21.49
C ALA A 22 19.38 -15.86 -20.93
N LYS A 23 20.25 -14.84 -20.75
CA LYS A 23 21.57 -15.01 -20.12
C LYS A 23 21.46 -15.48 -18.67
N ARG A 24 20.55 -14.89 -17.88
CA ARG A 24 20.30 -15.27 -16.48
C ARG A 24 19.73 -16.69 -16.34
N LEU A 25 18.91 -17.10 -17.30
CA LEU A 25 18.28 -18.43 -17.36
C LEU A 25 19.18 -19.50 -18.01
N PHE A 26 20.33 -19.12 -18.52
CA PHE A 26 21.26 -20.01 -19.25
C PHE A 26 20.62 -20.70 -20.43
N ILE A 27 19.76 -20.00 -21.22
CA ILE A 27 19.11 -20.47 -22.41
C ILE A 27 19.36 -19.53 -23.59
N ALA A 28 19.10 -20.04 -24.81
CA ALA A 28 19.18 -19.22 -26.02
C ALA A 28 18.04 -18.20 -26.08
N GLN A 29 18.34 -16.95 -26.44
CA GLN A 29 17.34 -15.88 -26.54
C GLN A 29 16.17 -16.24 -27.50
N PRO A 30 16.38 -16.90 -28.67
CA PRO A 30 15.29 -17.34 -29.52
C PRO A 30 14.33 -18.30 -28.80
N SER A 31 14.86 -19.23 -27.99
CA SER A 31 14.07 -20.21 -27.24
C SER A 31 13.20 -19.52 -26.19
N LEU A 32 13.76 -18.54 -25.44
CA LEU A 32 13.00 -17.72 -24.49
C LEU A 32 11.87 -16.95 -25.19
N THR A 33 12.21 -16.31 -26.33
CA THR A 33 11.23 -15.54 -27.11
C THR A 33 10.09 -16.44 -27.64
N ALA A 34 10.42 -17.63 -28.13
CA ALA A 34 9.42 -18.59 -28.65
C ALA A 34 8.49 -19.05 -27.50
N SER A 35 9.06 -19.39 -26.33
CA SER A 35 8.30 -19.87 -25.19
C SER A 35 7.34 -18.82 -24.62
N ILE A 36 7.77 -17.54 -24.54
CA ILE A 36 6.88 -16.44 -24.13
C ILE A 36 5.77 -16.25 -25.16
N LYS A 37 6.10 -16.27 -26.45
CA LYS A 37 5.11 -16.11 -27.51
C LYS A 37 4.07 -17.24 -27.53
N GLU A 38 4.50 -18.47 -27.26
CA GLU A 38 3.62 -19.63 -27.11
C GLU A 38 2.65 -19.41 -25.94
N LEU A 39 3.13 -18.93 -24.78
CA LEU A 39 2.31 -18.60 -23.62
C LEU A 39 1.31 -17.48 -23.94
N GLU A 40 1.74 -16.38 -24.56
CA GLU A 40 0.88 -15.27 -24.98
C GLU A 40 -0.22 -15.77 -25.94
N ASN A 41 0.11 -16.67 -26.87
CA ASN A 41 -0.86 -17.27 -27.79
C ASN A 41 -1.85 -18.18 -27.05
N GLU A 42 -1.40 -18.98 -26.07
CA GLU A 42 -2.28 -19.84 -25.26
C GLU A 42 -3.25 -19.01 -24.44
N LEU A 43 -2.77 -17.91 -23.84
CA LEU A 43 -3.56 -17.01 -23.01
C LEU A 43 -4.43 -16.03 -23.84
N GLN A 44 -4.18 -15.89 -25.14
CA GLN A 44 -4.81 -14.91 -26.04
C GLN A 44 -4.61 -13.45 -25.57
N VAL A 45 -3.47 -13.17 -24.92
CA VAL A 45 -3.06 -11.83 -24.47
C VAL A 45 -1.59 -11.57 -24.81
N THR A 46 -1.23 -10.31 -24.90
CA THR A 46 0.18 -9.88 -25.03
C THR A 46 0.67 -9.46 -23.65
N LEU A 47 1.72 -10.11 -23.13
CA LEU A 47 2.28 -9.79 -21.80
C LEU A 47 3.34 -8.69 -21.88
N PHE A 48 4.10 -8.64 -22.98
CA PHE A 48 5.21 -7.70 -23.16
C PHE A 48 5.11 -6.89 -24.43
N ARG A 49 5.35 -5.58 -24.36
CA ARG A 49 5.61 -4.71 -25.51
C ARG A 49 7.10 -4.49 -25.67
N ARG A 50 7.59 -4.58 -26.90
CA ARG A 50 8.99 -4.26 -27.24
C ARG A 50 9.15 -2.74 -27.37
N THR A 51 10.22 -2.22 -26.81
CA THR A 51 10.64 -0.83 -26.92
C THR A 51 12.09 -0.74 -27.36
N ASN A 52 12.56 0.44 -27.75
CA ASN A 52 13.97 0.65 -28.12
C ASN A 52 14.93 0.45 -26.93
N LYS A 53 14.42 0.40 -25.69
CA LYS A 53 15.20 0.22 -24.45
C LYS A 53 15.05 -1.18 -23.83
N GLY A 54 14.23 -2.04 -24.42
CA GLY A 54 13.97 -3.39 -23.89
C GLY A 54 12.52 -3.81 -24.03
N VAL A 55 11.95 -4.39 -22.98
CA VAL A 55 10.53 -4.77 -22.91
C VAL A 55 9.85 -4.10 -21.75
N THR A 56 8.58 -3.75 -21.93
CA THR A 56 7.68 -3.26 -20.88
C THR A 56 6.47 -4.17 -20.80
N LEU A 57 5.89 -4.30 -19.62
CA LEU A 57 4.62 -5.03 -19.44
C LEU A 57 3.47 -4.29 -20.12
N THR A 58 2.48 -5.05 -20.54
CA THR A 58 1.13 -4.54 -20.85
C THR A 58 0.29 -4.54 -19.57
N PRO A 59 -0.91 -3.94 -19.52
CA PRO A 59 -1.82 -4.09 -18.38
C PRO A 59 -2.12 -5.57 -18.07
N GLU A 60 -2.37 -6.38 -19.09
CA GLU A 60 -2.59 -7.82 -18.96
C GLU A 60 -1.33 -8.54 -18.47
N GLY A 61 -0.15 -8.07 -18.89
CA GLY A 61 1.15 -8.57 -18.43
C GLY A 61 1.41 -8.24 -16.96
N GLU A 62 1.02 -7.08 -16.47
CA GLU A 62 1.12 -6.71 -15.05
C GLU A 62 0.21 -7.57 -14.19
N GLU A 63 -1.03 -7.78 -14.61
CA GLU A 63 -1.96 -8.68 -13.93
C GLU A 63 -1.42 -10.12 -13.89
N PHE A 64 -0.99 -10.66 -15.03
CA PHE A 64 -0.39 -11.99 -15.10
C PHE A 64 0.84 -12.11 -14.19
N LEU A 65 1.70 -11.09 -14.14
CA LEU A 65 2.89 -11.08 -13.32
C LEU A 65 2.55 -11.17 -11.82
N GLY A 66 1.46 -10.55 -11.39
CA GLY A 66 0.93 -10.65 -10.03
C GLY A 66 0.63 -12.11 -9.65
N TYR A 67 -0.17 -12.80 -10.46
CA TYR A 67 -0.46 -14.23 -10.26
C TYR A 67 0.79 -15.11 -10.37
N ALA A 68 1.66 -14.83 -11.33
CA ALA A 68 2.92 -15.56 -11.53
C ALA A 68 3.82 -15.51 -10.27
N ARG A 69 3.90 -14.35 -9.62
CA ARG A 69 4.64 -14.17 -8.36
C ARG A 69 4.06 -15.04 -7.23
N GLN A 70 2.73 -15.07 -7.09
CA GLN A 70 2.08 -15.90 -6.05
C GLN A 70 2.33 -17.38 -6.28
N VAL A 71 2.16 -17.87 -7.51
CA VAL A 71 2.46 -19.27 -7.86
C VAL A 71 3.91 -19.62 -7.55
N ASN A 72 4.85 -18.73 -7.93
CA ASN A 72 6.28 -18.94 -7.64
C ASN A 72 6.56 -18.98 -6.12
N SER A 73 5.94 -18.09 -5.34
CA SER A 73 6.09 -18.08 -3.87
C SER A 73 5.59 -19.37 -3.24
N GLN A 74 4.47 -19.92 -3.70
CA GLN A 74 3.97 -21.21 -3.21
C GLN A 74 4.90 -22.38 -3.58
N LEU A 75 5.48 -22.36 -4.78
CA LEU A 75 6.48 -23.34 -5.18
C LEU A 75 7.74 -23.27 -4.33
N ASP A 76 8.17 -22.07 -4.00
CA ASP A 76 9.35 -21.85 -3.17
C ASP A 76 9.12 -22.36 -1.74
N LEU A 77 7.95 -22.11 -1.15
CA LEU A 77 7.56 -22.69 0.16
C LEU A 77 7.53 -24.23 0.12
N MET A 78 7.01 -24.82 -0.96
CA MET A 78 7.00 -26.26 -1.14
C MET A 78 8.42 -26.83 -1.27
N ARG A 79 9.29 -26.16 -2.01
CA ARG A 79 10.72 -26.53 -2.15
C ARG A 79 11.45 -26.48 -0.81
N GLU A 80 11.28 -25.41 -0.05
CA GLU A 80 11.85 -25.27 1.31
C GLU A 80 11.43 -26.41 2.21
N ARG A 81 10.12 -26.74 2.22
CA ARG A 81 9.56 -27.77 3.10
C ARG A 81 10.02 -29.18 2.75
N TYR A 82 10.11 -29.53 1.47
CA TYR A 82 10.30 -30.92 1.05
C TYR A 82 11.68 -31.24 0.51
N PHE A 83 12.43 -30.27 0.06
CA PHE A 83 13.74 -30.49 -0.55
C PHE A 83 14.91 -29.90 0.26
N GLY A 84 14.65 -29.27 1.40
CA GLY A 84 15.69 -28.78 2.32
C GLY A 84 16.63 -27.76 1.66
N GLY A 85 16.13 -26.92 0.78
CA GLY A 85 16.90 -25.89 0.07
C GLY A 85 17.39 -24.77 1.01
N ALA A 86 18.28 -23.92 0.51
CA ALA A 86 18.63 -22.68 1.19
C ALA A 86 17.35 -21.87 1.50
N PRO A 87 17.30 -21.13 2.63
CA PRO A 87 16.11 -20.38 3.02
C PRO A 87 15.69 -19.47 1.88
N VAL A 88 14.45 -19.66 1.41
CA VAL A 88 13.92 -18.86 0.31
C VAL A 88 13.72 -17.44 0.82
N ARG A 89 14.20 -16.47 0.05
CA ARG A 89 13.98 -15.06 0.35
C ARG A 89 12.48 -14.76 0.29
N ARG A 90 11.87 -14.66 1.46
CA ARG A 90 10.45 -14.40 1.63
C ARG A 90 10.10 -13.02 1.10
N ARG A 91 9.03 -12.92 0.33
CA ARG A 91 8.55 -11.66 -0.23
C ARG A 91 7.16 -11.36 0.30
N PHE A 92 6.94 -10.13 0.67
CA PHE A 92 5.65 -9.60 1.08
C PHE A 92 5.62 -8.09 0.81
N CYS A 93 4.48 -7.58 0.38
CA CYS A 93 4.28 -6.15 0.16
C CYS A 93 2.91 -5.73 0.69
N VAL A 94 2.89 -4.61 1.40
CA VAL A 94 1.68 -3.91 1.84
C VAL A 94 1.74 -2.47 1.34
N SER A 95 0.62 -1.96 0.81
CA SER A 95 0.45 -0.54 0.44
C SER A 95 -0.53 0.11 1.40
N THR A 96 -0.25 1.30 1.90
CA THR A 96 -1.06 1.96 2.91
C THR A 96 -1.10 3.47 2.67
N GLN A 97 -2.20 4.11 3.05
CA GLN A 97 -2.18 5.54 3.35
C GLN A 97 -1.17 5.81 4.47
N HIS A 98 -0.86 7.06 4.74
CA HIS A 98 0.23 7.44 5.66
C HIS A 98 -0.12 7.21 7.15
N TYR A 99 -0.34 5.95 7.53
CA TYR A 99 -0.71 5.54 8.88
C TYR A 99 0.45 4.98 9.69
N SER A 100 0.75 5.62 10.83
CA SER A 100 1.80 5.12 11.75
C SER A 100 1.47 3.74 12.34
N PHE A 101 0.20 3.41 12.57
CA PHE A 101 -0.21 2.10 13.08
C PHE A 101 0.04 0.97 12.04
N ALA A 102 -0.08 1.26 10.73
CA ALA A 102 0.25 0.27 9.70
C ALA A 102 1.75 -0.04 9.69
N VAL A 103 2.60 0.98 9.90
CA VAL A 103 4.04 0.78 10.09
C VAL A 103 4.32 -0.04 11.35
N GLU A 104 3.61 0.21 12.44
CA GLU A 104 3.75 -0.55 13.69
C GLU A 104 3.36 -2.03 13.51
N ALA A 105 2.25 -2.30 12.81
CA ALA A 105 1.85 -3.66 12.46
C ALA A 105 2.92 -4.38 11.64
N PHE A 106 3.48 -3.70 10.65
CA PHE A 106 4.56 -4.22 9.82
C PHE A 106 5.86 -4.48 10.62
N VAL A 107 6.20 -3.61 11.56
CA VAL A 107 7.34 -3.83 12.48
C VAL A 107 7.08 -5.06 13.37
N ALA A 108 5.85 -5.24 13.88
CA ALA A 108 5.49 -6.41 14.68
C ALA A 108 5.60 -7.70 13.85
N LEU A 109 5.08 -7.70 12.62
CA LEU A 109 5.22 -8.79 11.67
C LEU A 109 6.69 -9.19 11.48
N LEU A 110 7.58 -8.22 11.22
CA LEU A 110 9.00 -8.47 10.99
C LEU A 110 9.68 -9.05 12.22
N LYS A 111 9.40 -8.53 13.42
CA LYS A 111 9.98 -9.01 14.68
C LYS A 111 9.59 -10.43 15.00
N GLU A 112 8.34 -10.82 14.67
CA GLU A 112 7.79 -12.12 15.04
C GLU A 112 8.02 -13.18 13.96
N HIS A 113 7.94 -12.80 12.69
CA HIS A 113 7.89 -13.73 11.56
C HIS A 113 8.91 -13.46 10.45
N GLY A 114 9.73 -12.42 10.51
CA GLY A 114 10.66 -12.03 9.44
C GLY A 114 11.70 -13.09 9.12
N GLY A 115 12.27 -13.77 10.15
CA GLY A 115 13.35 -14.74 9.99
C GLY A 115 14.68 -14.06 9.63
N GLU A 116 15.64 -14.85 9.08
CA GLU A 116 16.98 -14.36 8.78
C GLU A 116 17.09 -13.65 7.43
N THR A 117 16.24 -14.00 6.46
CA THR A 117 16.26 -13.44 5.10
C THR A 117 14.85 -13.12 4.60
N TYR A 118 14.63 -11.88 4.18
CA TYR A 118 13.35 -11.43 3.63
C TYR A 118 13.53 -10.28 2.62
N ASP A 119 12.49 -10.03 1.84
CA ASP A 119 12.38 -8.95 0.86
C ASP A 119 10.98 -8.34 0.99
N PHE A 120 10.76 -7.61 2.08
CA PHE A 120 9.46 -7.07 2.41
C PHE A 120 9.38 -5.59 2.08
N HIS A 121 8.25 -5.17 1.56
CA HIS A 121 7.99 -3.79 1.16
C HIS A 121 6.79 -3.24 1.92
N LEU A 122 6.99 -2.09 2.55
CA LEU A 122 5.92 -1.21 3.01
C LEU A 122 5.91 0.02 2.10
N ARG A 123 4.78 0.29 1.47
CA ARG A 123 4.58 1.43 0.58
C ARG A 123 3.55 2.36 1.19
N GLU A 124 3.99 3.52 1.66
CA GLU A 124 3.07 4.64 1.93
C GLU A 124 2.83 5.36 0.60
N THR A 125 1.57 5.37 0.13
CA THR A 125 1.25 5.88 -1.20
C THR A 125 -0.20 6.36 -1.28
N GLN A 126 -0.56 6.94 -2.41
CA GLN A 126 -1.86 7.56 -2.70
C GLN A 126 -3.00 6.53 -2.68
N THR A 127 -4.18 6.97 -2.29
CA THR A 127 -5.36 6.10 -2.13
C THR A 127 -5.69 5.27 -3.39
N TYR A 128 -5.62 5.89 -4.58
CA TYR A 128 -5.90 5.17 -5.82
C TYR A 128 -4.80 4.16 -6.16
N GLU A 129 -3.53 4.51 -5.93
CA GLU A 129 -2.40 3.59 -6.13
C GLU A 129 -2.46 2.38 -5.20
N ILE A 130 -2.96 2.53 -3.96
CA ILE A 130 -3.19 1.40 -3.05
C ILE A 130 -4.17 0.41 -3.69
N ILE A 131 -5.27 0.91 -4.27
CA ILE A 131 -6.27 0.06 -4.94
C ILE A 131 -5.64 -0.66 -6.13
N GLU A 132 -4.87 0.05 -6.97
CA GLU A 132 -4.18 -0.57 -8.11
C GLU A 132 -3.11 -1.58 -7.67
N ASP A 133 -2.31 -1.27 -6.65
CA ASP A 133 -1.27 -2.16 -6.16
C ASP A 133 -1.85 -3.51 -5.70
N VAL A 134 -2.99 -3.49 -4.99
CA VAL A 134 -3.65 -4.72 -4.55
C VAL A 134 -4.34 -5.42 -5.74
N ALA A 135 -4.97 -4.69 -6.64
CA ALA A 135 -5.60 -5.26 -7.83
C ALA A 135 -4.60 -5.97 -8.74
N LEU A 136 -3.40 -5.41 -8.89
CA LEU A 136 -2.32 -5.96 -9.71
C LEU A 136 -1.40 -6.91 -8.93
N LEU A 137 -1.74 -7.24 -7.68
CA LEU A 137 -0.93 -8.10 -6.80
C LEU A 137 0.53 -7.61 -6.64
N LYS A 138 0.76 -6.31 -6.77
CA LYS A 138 2.01 -5.65 -6.38
C LYS A 138 2.13 -5.60 -4.86
N SER A 139 0.98 -5.42 -4.18
CA SER A 139 0.81 -5.59 -2.74
C SER A 139 -0.30 -6.59 -2.46
N GLU A 140 -0.16 -7.37 -1.39
CA GLU A 140 -1.16 -8.37 -1.01
C GLU A 140 -2.24 -7.76 -0.11
N VAL A 141 -1.87 -6.72 0.64
CA VAL A 141 -2.75 -5.99 1.55
C VAL A 141 -2.67 -4.50 1.21
N GLY A 142 -3.82 -3.84 1.17
CA GLY A 142 -3.92 -2.38 1.10
C GLY A 142 -4.58 -1.84 2.36
N VAL A 143 -4.16 -0.69 2.89
CA VAL A 143 -4.80 -0.07 4.06
C VAL A 143 -5.25 1.34 3.71
N LEU A 144 -6.55 1.60 3.85
CA LEU A 144 -7.16 2.90 3.60
C LEU A 144 -8.40 3.12 4.46
N TYR A 145 -8.98 4.33 4.41
CA TYR A 145 -10.23 4.60 5.11
C TYR A 145 -11.40 4.88 4.16
N LEU A 146 -12.60 4.64 4.68
CA LEU A 146 -13.87 5.12 4.14
C LEU A 146 -14.51 6.09 5.12
N SER A 147 -15.29 7.04 4.61
CA SER A 147 -16.11 7.97 5.38
C SER A 147 -17.46 8.15 4.68
N PRO A 148 -18.46 8.75 5.32
CA PRO A 148 -19.74 9.06 4.67
C PRO A 148 -19.61 9.83 3.36
N PHE A 149 -18.53 10.64 3.23
CA PHE A 149 -18.27 11.44 2.04
C PHE A 149 -17.72 10.61 0.87
N ASN A 150 -16.75 9.72 1.12
CA ASN A 150 -16.00 9.05 0.04
C ASN A 150 -16.45 7.61 -0.22
N GLU A 151 -17.19 6.97 0.70
CA GLU A 151 -17.49 5.54 0.66
C GLU A 151 -18.16 5.07 -0.63
N THR A 152 -19.09 5.86 -1.18
CA THR A 152 -19.82 5.47 -2.40
C THR A 152 -18.88 5.35 -3.59
N VAL A 153 -17.95 6.31 -3.74
CA VAL A 153 -16.98 6.33 -4.85
C VAL A 153 -15.93 5.25 -4.63
N LEU A 154 -15.34 5.18 -3.43
CA LEU A 154 -14.28 4.22 -3.14
C LEU A 154 -14.78 2.78 -3.17
N LYS A 155 -15.96 2.46 -2.58
CA LYS A 155 -16.54 1.10 -2.66
C LYS A 155 -16.81 0.67 -4.11
N LYS A 156 -17.27 1.59 -4.96
CA LYS A 156 -17.45 1.32 -6.39
C LYS A 156 -16.12 1.04 -7.09
N THR A 157 -15.10 1.85 -6.81
CA THR A 157 -13.75 1.69 -7.38
C THR A 157 -13.10 0.38 -6.91
N ILE A 158 -13.13 0.10 -5.61
CA ILE A 158 -12.62 -1.14 -5.00
C ILE A 158 -13.26 -2.37 -5.66
N LYS A 159 -14.59 -2.38 -5.76
CA LYS A 159 -15.32 -3.48 -6.39
C LYS A 159 -15.02 -3.62 -7.89
N ALA A 160 -14.88 -2.52 -8.62
CA ALA A 160 -14.52 -2.55 -10.04
C ALA A 160 -13.13 -3.15 -10.30
N HIS A 161 -12.22 -3.09 -9.29
CA HIS A 161 -10.90 -3.71 -9.33
C HIS A 161 -10.87 -5.14 -8.76
N GLY A 162 -12.02 -5.74 -8.44
CA GLY A 162 -12.11 -7.10 -7.89
C GLY A 162 -11.56 -7.23 -6.46
N LEU A 163 -11.69 -6.17 -5.66
CA LEU A 163 -11.19 -6.12 -4.29
C LEU A 163 -12.31 -6.12 -3.26
N GLY A 164 -12.05 -6.70 -2.09
CA GLY A 164 -12.88 -6.62 -0.90
C GLY A 164 -12.31 -5.61 0.11
N PHE A 165 -13.20 -4.82 0.72
CA PHE A 165 -12.85 -3.95 1.87
C PHE A 165 -13.29 -4.62 3.17
N HIS A 166 -12.38 -4.71 4.13
CA HIS A 166 -12.59 -5.32 5.43
C HIS A 166 -12.34 -4.28 6.53
N LEU A 167 -13.39 -3.97 7.30
CA LEU A 167 -13.30 -3.01 8.39
C LEU A 167 -12.36 -3.50 9.48
N LEU A 168 -11.42 -2.65 9.91
CA LEU A 168 -10.61 -2.84 11.10
C LEU A 168 -11.26 -2.15 12.30
N PHE A 169 -11.41 -0.84 12.24
CA PHE A 169 -12.03 -0.05 13.31
C PHE A 169 -12.63 1.25 12.78
N LYS A 170 -13.51 1.85 13.62
CA LYS A 170 -14.00 3.23 13.42
C LYS A 170 -13.22 4.18 14.30
N ALA A 171 -12.73 5.26 13.71
CA ALA A 171 -12.03 6.33 14.39
C ALA A 171 -12.85 7.61 14.36
N GLN A 172 -12.89 8.32 15.48
CA GLN A 172 -13.35 9.69 15.52
C GLN A 172 -12.26 10.61 14.98
N PRO A 173 -12.61 11.70 14.29
CA PRO A 173 -11.64 12.66 13.78
C PRO A 173 -10.77 13.25 14.88
N HIS A 174 -9.48 13.33 14.61
CA HIS A 174 -8.49 14.00 15.44
C HIS A 174 -7.67 14.96 14.58
N VAL A 175 -6.95 15.81 15.24
CA VAL A 175 -5.98 16.72 14.60
C VAL A 175 -4.60 16.38 15.13
N PHE A 176 -3.66 16.10 14.23
CA PHE A 176 -2.24 16.07 14.60
C PHE A 176 -1.68 17.47 14.61
N LEU A 177 -0.98 17.78 15.67
CA LEU A 177 -0.33 19.06 15.96
C LEU A 177 1.08 18.84 16.49
N GLY A 178 1.97 19.81 16.27
CA GLY A 178 3.22 19.87 17.05
C GLY A 178 2.89 20.08 18.55
N ALA A 179 3.64 19.43 19.44
CA ALA A 179 3.41 19.49 20.89
C ALA A 179 3.47 20.92 21.47
N GLU A 180 4.20 21.84 20.82
CA GLU A 180 4.28 23.25 21.20
C GLU A 180 3.17 24.13 20.60
N ASN A 181 2.29 23.56 19.75
CA ASN A 181 1.15 24.30 19.21
C ASN A 181 0.21 24.71 20.35
N PRO A 182 -0.32 25.96 20.36
CA PRO A 182 -1.24 26.44 21.42
C PRO A 182 -2.49 25.55 21.60
N LEU A 183 -2.92 24.82 20.59
CA LEU A 183 -4.06 23.91 20.62
C LEU A 183 -3.71 22.54 21.19
N ALA A 184 -2.44 22.17 21.30
CA ALA A 184 -1.99 20.83 21.68
C ALA A 184 -2.45 20.36 23.07
N LYS A 185 -2.73 21.31 23.98
CA LYS A 185 -3.18 21.05 25.37
C LYS A 185 -4.71 21.09 25.53
N ARG A 186 -5.46 21.33 24.47
CA ARG A 186 -6.93 21.37 24.53
C ARG A 186 -7.49 19.95 24.61
N LYS A 187 -8.65 19.81 25.23
CA LYS A 187 -9.39 18.54 25.31
C LYS A 187 -10.07 18.18 23.98
N SER A 188 -10.45 19.19 23.21
CA SER A 188 -11.01 19.08 21.87
C SER A 188 -10.82 20.39 21.10
N ILE A 189 -10.88 20.32 19.79
CA ILE A 189 -10.68 21.42 18.84
C ILE A 189 -11.88 21.49 17.91
N THR A 190 -12.25 22.70 17.46
CA THR A 190 -13.25 22.90 16.39
C THR A 190 -12.55 23.30 15.08
N LEU A 191 -13.28 23.29 13.96
CA LEU A 191 -12.73 23.73 12.67
C LEU A 191 -12.38 25.22 12.70
N GLU A 192 -13.13 26.03 13.45
CA GLU A 192 -12.86 27.47 13.62
C GLU A 192 -11.56 27.73 14.36
N ASP A 193 -11.21 26.88 15.34
CA ASP A 193 -9.94 26.99 16.06
C ASP A 193 -8.73 26.76 15.12
N LEU A 194 -8.91 26.00 14.04
CA LEU A 194 -7.87 25.65 13.08
C LEU A 194 -7.63 26.74 12.02
N ALA A 195 -8.56 27.65 11.81
CA ALA A 195 -8.51 28.67 10.76
C ALA A 195 -7.21 29.51 10.73
N PRO A 196 -6.54 29.85 11.84
CA PRO A 196 -5.29 30.60 11.83
C PRO A 196 -4.07 29.80 11.33
N TYR A 197 -4.13 28.45 11.38
CA TYR A 197 -3.02 27.55 11.15
C TYR A 197 -3.02 26.98 9.72
N PRO A 198 -1.84 26.69 9.13
CA PRO A 198 -1.79 26.04 7.82
C PRO A 198 -2.26 24.59 7.93
N ARG A 199 -3.17 24.18 7.01
CA ARG A 199 -3.55 22.80 6.80
C ARG A 199 -2.46 22.07 6.01
N LEU A 200 -2.14 20.87 6.40
CA LEU A 200 -1.23 19.96 5.71
C LEU A 200 -2.02 18.74 5.27
N SER A 201 -1.89 18.37 4.01
CA SER A 201 -2.57 17.21 3.42
C SER A 201 -1.65 16.48 2.47
N TYR A 202 -1.96 15.20 2.21
CA TYR A 202 -1.21 14.40 1.25
C TYR A 202 -1.76 14.62 -0.16
N GLU A 203 -0.87 14.87 -1.12
CA GLU A 203 -1.27 14.97 -2.52
C GLU A 203 -1.68 13.61 -3.09
N GLN A 204 -2.66 13.61 -4.01
CA GLN A 204 -3.21 12.40 -4.61
C GLN A 204 -2.86 12.26 -6.10
N GLY A 205 -1.79 12.94 -6.56
CA GLY A 205 -1.26 12.83 -7.92
C GLY A 205 -2.31 13.06 -9.00
N ASP A 206 -2.36 12.17 -9.99
CA ASP A 206 -3.30 12.25 -11.12
C ASP A 206 -4.75 12.00 -10.70
N HIS A 207 -4.99 11.33 -9.57
CA HIS A 207 -6.31 11.04 -9.00
C HIS A 207 -6.63 11.99 -7.85
N ASN A 208 -6.50 13.31 -8.08
CA ASN A 208 -6.64 14.36 -7.06
C ASN A 208 -8.10 14.77 -6.76
N ALA A 209 -9.09 13.96 -7.11
CA ALA A 209 -10.45 14.20 -6.67
C ALA A 209 -10.56 14.04 -5.14
N PHE A 210 -11.31 14.92 -4.48
CA PHE A 210 -11.47 14.95 -3.02
C PHE A 210 -11.88 13.60 -2.38
N TYR A 211 -12.51 12.71 -3.14
CA TYR A 211 -12.87 11.36 -2.69
C TYR A 211 -11.65 10.46 -2.38
N PHE A 212 -10.49 10.76 -2.96
CA PHE A 212 -9.25 10.01 -2.73
C PHE A 212 -8.35 10.62 -1.68
N SER A 213 -8.70 11.80 -1.12
CA SER A 213 -7.93 12.43 -0.04
C SER A 213 -7.82 11.53 1.18
N GLU A 214 -6.69 11.63 1.87
CA GLU A 214 -6.42 10.86 3.09
C GLU A 214 -7.00 11.51 4.35
N GLU A 215 -7.41 12.77 4.24
CA GLU A 215 -8.02 13.56 5.29
C GLU A 215 -9.52 13.71 5.03
N ILE A 216 -10.31 13.60 6.10
CA ILE A 216 -11.71 14.00 6.05
C ILE A 216 -11.82 15.53 5.96
N GLN A 217 -12.98 16.04 5.55
CA GLN A 217 -13.19 17.48 5.29
C GLN A 217 -12.27 18.02 4.19
N SER A 218 -11.89 17.19 3.21
CA SER A 218 -11.00 17.57 2.10
C SER A 218 -11.57 18.67 1.21
N THR A 219 -12.90 18.87 1.20
CA THR A 219 -13.57 19.93 0.44
C THR A 219 -13.60 21.27 1.16
N LEU A 220 -13.15 21.34 2.43
CA LEU A 220 -13.13 22.60 3.18
C LEU A 220 -12.09 23.53 2.57
N GLU A 221 -12.51 24.75 2.22
CA GLU A 221 -11.59 25.80 1.78
C GLU A 221 -10.74 26.30 2.93
N CYS A 222 -9.43 26.32 2.75
CA CYS A 222 -8.46 26.82 3.73
C CYS A 222 -7.62 27.94 3.10
N ALA A 223 -7.41 29.01 3.86
CA ALA A 223 -6.58 30.14 3.42
C ALA A 223 -5.10 29.78 3.30
N LYS A 224 -4.63 28.75 4.03
CA LYS A 224 -3.26 28.27 4.05
C LYS A 224 -3.29 26.77 3.90
N ASP A 225 -3.00 26.26 2.71
CA ASP A 225 -3.03 24.85 2.38
C ASP A 225 -1.68 24.43 1.81
N ILE A 226 -1.12 23.33 2.30
CA ILE A 226 0.17 22.81 1.88
C ILE A 226 -0.01 21.31 1.62
N HIS A 227 0.34 20.89 0.40
CA HIS A 227 0.30 19.48 0.00
C HIS A 227 1.70 18.89 0.08
N VAL A 228 1.81 17.68 0.58
CA VAL A 228 3.06 16.94 0.76
C VAL A 228 2.93 15.51 0.24
N CYS A 229 4.06 14.85 -0.04
CA CYS A 229 4.10 13.50 -0.58
C CYS A 229 4.51 12.44 0.45
N ASP A 230 4.98 12.86 1.63
CA ASP A 230 5.51 11.93 2.63
C ASP A 230 5.27 12.41 4.07
N ARG A 231 5.22 11.44 4.98
CA ARG A 231 4.91 11.68 6.39
C ARG A 231 6.01 12.43 7.14
N ALA A 232 7.28 12.24 6.78
CA ALA A 232 8.38 12.92 7.47
C ALA A 232 8.33 14.42 7.20
N THR A 233 8.10 14.82 5.94
CA THR A 233 7.88 16.21 5.55
C THR A 233 6.64 16.79 6.25
N LEU A 234 5.52 16.07 6.28
CA LEU A 234 4.32 16.51 6.98
C LEU A 234 4.61 16.79 8.46
N PHE A 235 5.24 15.87 9.17
CA PHE A 235 5.56 16.03 10.60
C PHE A 235 6.51 17.20 10.86
N ASN A 236 7.51 17.41 10.00
CA ASN A 236 8.40 18.56 10.11
C ASN A 236 7.65 19.89 9.95
N LEU A 237 6.68 19.96 9.04
CA LEU A 237 5.86 21.14 8.83
C LEU A 237 4.83 21.35 9.95
N LEU A 238 4.27 20.29 10.55
CA LEU A 238 3.45 20.38 11.76
C LEU A 238 4.20 21.10 12.87
N ILE A 239 5.47 20.75 13.09
CA ILE A 239 6.32 21.35 14.11
C ILE A 239 6.78 22.75 13.69
N GLY A 240 7.35 22.88 12.48
CA GLY A 240 8.05 24.10 12.05
C GLY A 240 7.11 25.27 11.74
N LEU A 241 5.87 25.01 11.31
CA LEU A 241 4.88 26.01 10.95
C LEU A 241 3.69 26.11 11.88
N ASN A 242 3.65 25.30 12.97
CA ASN A 242 2.46 25.09 13.78
C ASN A 242 1.24 24.66 12.92
N GLY A 243 1.48 23.88 11.86
CA GLY A 243 0.44 23.38 10.97
C GLY A 243 -0.42 22.31 11.63
N TYR A 244 -1.43 21.85 10.90
CA TYR A 244 -2.29 20.75 11.33
C TYR A 244 -2.64 19.82 10.18
N THR A 245 -2.95 18.55 10.50
CA THR A 245 -3.63 17.64 9.59
C THR A 245 -4.74 16.90 10.32
N ILE A 246 -5.85 16.59 9.61
CA ILE A 246 -6.97 15.83 10.18
C ILE A 246 -6.71 14.34 9.94
N CYS A 247 -6.87 13.53 11.00
CA CYS A 247 -6.45 12.13 10.98
C CYS A 247 -7.34 11.25 11.89
N SER A 248 -7.01 9.95 11.94
CA SER A 248 -7.68 8.97 12.82
C SER A 248 -7.32 9.12 14.30
N GLY A 249 -6.32 9.90 14.64
CA GLY A 249 -5.81 10.05 16.00
C GLY A 249 -4.91 8.92 16.49
N VAL A 250 -4.74 7.83 15.72
CA VAL A 250 -3.89 6.71 16.11
C VAL A 250 -2.43 7.04 15.80
N ILE A 251 -1.64 7.27 16.85
CA ILE A 251 -0.20 7.55 16.77
C ILE A 251 0.53 6.79 17.87
N ASN A 252 1.68 6.20 17.52
CA ASN A 252 2.54 5.53 18.47
C ASN A 252 3.71 6.44 18.86
N GLU A 253 3.77 6.86 20.13
CA GLU A 253 4.85 7.70 20.65
C GLU A 253 6.22 7.04 20.55
N SER A 254 6.31 5.71 20.66
CA SER A 254 7.59 5.00 20.59
C SER A 254 8.23 5.06 19.21
N LEU A 255 7.42 5.21 18.14
CA LEU A 255 7.88 5.32 16.75
C LEU A 255 7.98 6.77 16.26
N ASN A 256 7.11 7.65 16.76
CA ASN A 256 6.97 9.03 16.24
C ASN A 256 7.48 10.09 17.22
N GLY A 257 7.90 9.69 18.43
CA GLY A 257 8.33 10.61 19.48
C GLY A 257 7.15 11.37 20.12
N LYS A 258 7.46 12.28 21.04
CA LYS A 258 6.47 13.08 21.78
C LYS A 258 6.21 14.46 21.17
N ASN A 259 6.82 14.74 20.02
CA ASN A 259 6.72 16.08 19.41
C ASN A 259 5.44 16.27 18.60
N ILE A 260 4.69 15.20 18.32
CA ILE A 260 3.39 15.23 17.67
C ILE A 260 2.34 14.71 18.64
N VAL A 261 1.24 15.41 18.74
CA VAL A 261 0.10 15.04 19.58
C VAL A 261 -1.18 14.95 18.76
N ALA A 262 -2.08 14.04 19.15
CA ALA A 262 -3.42 13.91 18.59
C ALA A 262 -4.42 14.56 19.53
N VAL A 263 -5.19 15.53 19.03
CA VAL A 263 -6.26 16.19 19.80
C VAL A 263 -7.60 15.90 19.12
N PRO A 264 -8.64 15.48 19.87
CA PRO A 264 -9.96 15.22 19.31
C PRO A 264 -10.52 16.44 18.56
N LEU A 265 -11.03 16.22 17.34
CA LEU A 265 -11.75 17.23 16.57
C LEU A 265 -13.26 17.08 16.84
N ASN A 266 -13.89 18.14 17.30
CA ASN A 266 -15.34 18.17 17.53
C ASN A 266 -16.07 18.27 16.16
N LEU A 267 -16.32 17.12 15.56
CA LEU A 267 -16.95 16.98 14.26
C LEU A 267 -17.86 15.75 14.29
N ASP A 268 -19.08 15.90 13.78
CA ASP A 268 -20.02 14.77 13.59
C ASP A 268 -19.70 14.03 12.30
N ASP A 269 -18.56 13.34 12.30
CA ASP A 269 -18.06 12.54 11.19
C ASP A 269 -17.23 11.38 11.76
N TYR A 270 -16.84 10.41 10.89
CA TYR A 270 -16.01 9.27 11.29
C TYR A 270 -15.19 8.73 10.12
N MET A 271 -14.15 7.99 10.48
CA MET A 271 -13.31 7.25 9.54
C MET A 271 -13.48 5.75 9.79
N GLU A 272 -13.92 4.99 8.80
CA GLU A 272 -13.87 3.52 8.80
C GLU A 272 -12.54 3.07 8.23
N ILE A 273 -11.58 2.80 9.10
CA ILE A 273 -10.27 2.29 8.68
C ILE A 273 -10.37 0.81 8.43
N GLY A 274 -9.87 0.38 7.30
CA GLY A 274 -9.93 -1.01 6.88
C GLY A 274 -8.81 -1.41 5.96
N TYR A 275 -8.79 -2.68 5.62
CA TYR A 275 -7.83 -3.23 4.68
C TYR A 275 -8.52 -3.79 3.44
N LEU A 276 -7.78 -3.78 2.34
CA LEU A 276 -8.15 -4.35 1.05
C LEU A 276 -7.40 -5.65 0.82
N THR A 277 -8.11 -6.63 0.27
CA THR A 277 -7.51 -7.84 -0.32
C THR A 277 -8.17 -8.11 -1.67
N ARG A 278 -7.51 -8.86 -2.53
CA ARG A 278 -8.12 -9.30 -3.79
C ARG A 278 -9.18 -10.38 -3.51
N GLU A 279 -10.40 -10.19 -4.06
CA GLU A 279 -11.45 -11.21 -3.99
C GLU A 279 -11.01 -12.49 -4.71
N ASN A 280 -11.42 -13.64 -4.19
CA ASN A 280 -11.10 -14.97 -4.73
C ASN A 280 -9.59 -15.34 -4.74
N VAL A 281 -8.77 -14.63 -3.99
CA VAL A 281 -7.35 -14.95 -3.77
C VAL A 281 -7.13 -15.10 -2.28
N GLU A 282 -6.68 -16.29 -1.85
CA GLU A 282 -6.34 -16.50 -0.45
C GLU A 282 -5.08 -15.70 -0.09
N PRO A 283 -5.11 -14.90 0.99
CA PRO A 283 -3.94 -14.18 1.46
C PRO A 283 -2.78 -15.14 1.78
N SER A 284 -1.56 -14.75 1.46
CA SER A 284 -0.38 -15.50 1.88
C SER A 284 -0.27 -15.54 3.41
N LEU A 285 0.59 -16.41 3.92
CA LEU A 285 0.85 -16.50 5.35
C LEU A 285 1.32 -15.15 5.95
N PHE A 286 2.13 -14.39 5.20
CA PHE A 286 2.61 -13.08 5.66
C PHE A 286 1.52 -12.01 5.57
N ALA A 287 0.66 -12.06 4.55
CA ALA A 287 -0.51 -11.20 4.49
C ALA A 287 -1.45 -11.46 5.66
N GLN A 288 -1.65 -12.73 6.05
CA GLN A 288 -2.45 -13.08 7.22
C GLN A 288 -1.82 -12.56 8.52
N TYR A 289 -0.51 -12.70 8.71
CA TYR A 289 0.18 -12.16 9.88
C TYR A 289 0.10 -10.62 9.96
N ASP A 290 0.21 -9.93 8.82
CA ASP A 290 0.03 -8.47 8.77
C ASP A 290 -1.39 -8.05 9.13
N ILE A 291 -2.39 -8.73 8.56
CA ILE A 291 -3.81 -8.52 8.89
C ILE A 291 -4.07 -8.77 10.38
N ASP A 292 -3.50 -9.82 10.96
CA ASP A 292 -3.66 -10.12 12.39
C ASP A 292 -2.95 -9.09 13.28
N ALA A 293 -1.81 -8.55 12.83
CA ALA A 293 -1.16 -7.44 13.51
C ALA A 293 -1.98 -6.15 13.42
N LEU A 294 -2.55 -5.84 12.25
CA LEU A 294 -3.45 -4.69 12.06
C LEU A 294 -4.70 -4.77 12.95
N LYS A 295 -5.28 -5.97 13.11
CA LYS A 295 -6.45 -6.19 13.99
C LYS A 295 -6.18 -5.91 15.47
N LYS A 296 -4.94 -5.94 15.94
CA LYS A 296 -4.60 -5.61 17.33
C LYS A 296 -4.93 -4.15 17.68
N PHE A 297 -5.04 -3.25 16.70
CA PHE A 297 -5.45 -1.85 16.89
C PHE A 297 -6.97 -1.66 17.04
N THR A 298 -7.77 -2.70 16.78
CA THR A 298 -9.23 -2.65 16.96
C THR A 298 -9.65 -2.71 18.43
N MET A 299 -8.73 -3.05 19.34
CA MET A 299 -9.03 -3.29 20.77
C MET A 299 -8.58 -2.13 21.66
N GLN A 300 -8.10 -1.03 21.10
CA GLN A 300 -7.76 0.19 21.82
C GLN A 300 -8.83 1.27 21.58
#